data_ffa9a8e47118323102cb3d70948d412c
#
_entry.id   ffa9a8e47118323102cb3d70948d412c
#
_cell.length_a   1.000
_cell.length_b   1.000
_cell.length_c   1.000
_cell.angle_alpha   90.00
_cell.angle_beta   90.00
_cell.angle_gamma   90.00
#
_symmetry.space_group_name_H-M   'P 1'
#
loop_
_entity.id
_entity.type
_entity.pdbx_description
1 polymer ?
#
loop_
_entity_poly.entity_id
_entity_poly.type
_entity_poly.pdbx_seq_one_letter_code
_entity_poly.pdbx_strand_id
1 'polypeptide(L)'
;MSMITLSGIKKSYESAAGEVTALRGIDLAIERGEIYGIIGLSGAGKSTLIRCINMLERPTEGKVIVDGKDLTALGEAELREERKGIGMIFQHFNLLSSATVYDNVAFPLRLSNTNEAEIKKKVEPLLALVGLADKAQQYPAQLSGGQKQRVGIARALASDPKVLLSDEATSALDPQTTKSILQLIADINKKLGLTVVIITHEMQVIKDICDKVAVIEGGVIAEKGSVLDIFTKPKEPITREFVSTLLSNDLPINYRQKELSPEPIEGGELLLRLTFLGERADDPVIADVIRRFSIEVSILYGTLDQIKSVPYGRMIVGIKGEQAEIDRALSYLDTRDLTKEVIGYVR
;
A
#
# COMPACT_ATOMS: atom_id res chain seq x y z
N MET A 1 6.27 -4.19 -19.76
CA MET A 1 5.96 -5.64 -19.83
C MET A 1 5.63 -6.13 -18.44
N SER A 2 4.51 -6.78 -18.28
CA SER A 2 4.03 -7.27 -16.99
C SER A 2 4.99 -8.30 -16.38
N MET A 3 5.31 -8.16 -15.11
CA MET A 3 6.09 -9.15 -14.35
C MET A 3 5.17 -10.24 -13.80
N ILE A 4 3.98 -9.85 -13.33
CA ILE A 4 2.98 -10.78 -12.80
C ILE A 4 1.68 -10.53 -13.55
N THR A 5 1.06 -11.58 -14.06
CA THR A 5 -0.29 -11.52 -14.64
C THR A 5 -1.15 -12.60 -14.02
N LEU A 6 -2.26 -12.19 -13.45
CA LEU A 6 -3.31 -13.07 -12.91
C LEU A 6 -4.51 -12.95 -13.84
N SER A 7 -5.02 -14.08 -14.29
CA SER A 7 -6.17 -14.12 -15.20
C SER A 7 -7.25 -15.05 -14.65
N GLY A 8 -8.38 -14.47 -14.24
CA GLY A 8 -9.54 -15.18 -13.75
C GLY A 8 -9.28 -16.07 -12.53
N ILE A 9 -8.40 -15.64 -11.61
CA ILE A 9 -7.99 -16.46 -10.46
C ILE A 9 -9.18 -16.70 -9.53
N LYS A 10 -9.56 -17.96 -9.38
CA LYS A 10 -10.51 -18.42 -8.36
C LYS A 10 -9.80 -19.35 -7.38
N LYS A 11 -10.24 -19.30 -6.13
CA LYS A 11 -9.79 -20.23 -5.09
C LYS A 11 -10.92 -20.53 -4.14
N SER A 12 -11.26 -21.80 -4.06
CA SER A 12 -12.21 -22.35 -3.10
C SER A 12 -11.50 -23.33 -2.18
N TYR A 13 -11.98 -23.41 -0.95
CA TYR A 13 -11.56 -24.38 0.06
C TYR A 13 -12.75 -25.20 0.51
N GLU A 14 -12.58 -26.50 0.56
CA GLU A 14 -13.56 -27.40 1.19
C GLU A 14 -13.40 -27.32 2.71
N SER A 15 -14.50 -27.15 3.43
CA SER A 15 -14.55 -27.20 4.88
C SER A 15 -15.70 -28.08 5.35
N ALA A 16 -15.68 -28.49 6.62
CA ALA A 16 -16.78 -29.25 7.21
C ALA A 16 -18.15 -28.52 7.17
N ALA A 17 -18.11 -27.18 7.03
CA ALA A 17 -19.30 -26.33 6.92
C ALA A 17 -19.71 -26.03 5.45
N GLY A 18 -19.06 -26.64 4.46
CA GLY A 18 -19.28 -26.42 3.03
C GLY A 18 -18.10 -25.74 2.33
N GLU A 19 -18.26 -25.46 1.05
CA GLU A 19 -17.27 -24.78 0.22
C GLU A 19 -17.20 -23.29 0.53
N VAL A 20 -15.99 -22.78 0.75
CA VAL A 20 -15.73 -21.34 0.97
C VAL A 20 -14.88 -20.81 -0.19
N THR A 21 -15.45 -19.94 -1.00
CA THR A 21 -14.75 -19.29 -2.12
C THR A 21 -14.03 -18.04 -1.63
N ALA A 22 -12.71 -18.10 -1.53
CA ALA A 22 -11.86 -17.01 -1.08
C ALA A 22 -11.50 -16.01 -2.21
N LEU A 23 -11.38 -16.49 -3.46
CA LEU A 23 -11.13 -15.64 -4.63
C LEU A 23 -12.16 -16.00 -5.72
N ARG A 24 -12.74 -14.97 -6.35
CA ARG A 24 -13.92 -15.11 -7.23
C ARG A 24 -13.67 -14.60 -8.65
N GLY A 25 -12.44 -14.73 -9.16
CA GLY A 25 -12.08 -14.29 -10.51
C GLY A 25 -11.27 -12.99 -10.47
N ILE A 26 -10.02 -13.10 -10.03
CA ILE A 26 -9.10 -11.95 -9.94
C ILE A 26 -8.34 -11.81 -11.27
N ASP A 27 -8.44 -10.60 -11.87
CA ASP A 27 -7.65 -10.17 -13.01
C ASP A 27 -6.74 -9.00 -12.61
N LEU A 28 -5.41 -9.25 -12.62
CA LEU A 28 -4.42 -8.28 -12.18
C LEU A 28 -3.15 -8.38 -13.01
N ALA A 29 -2.60 -7.23 -13.40
CA ALA A 29 -1.30 -7.12 -14.04
C ALA A 29 -0.41 -6.17 -13.24
N ILE A 30 0.82 -6.62 -12.94
CA ILE A 30 1.82 -5.87 -12.18
C ILE A 30 3.05 -5.73 -13.07
N GLU A 31 3.49 -4.48 -13.29
CA GLU A 31 4.61 -4.20 -14.17
C GLU A 31 5.96 -4.47 -13.47
N ARG A 32 7.01 -4.62 -14.29
CA ARG A 32 8.37 -4.83 -13.76
C ARG A 32 8.83 -3.61 -12.97
N GLY A 33 9.44 -3.86 -11.82
CA GLY A 33 10.00 -2.82 -10.95
C GLY A 33 8.96 -2.02 -10.17
N GLU A 34 7.65 -2.28 -10.33
CA GLU A 34 6.61 -1.65 -9.51
C GLU A 34 6.62 -2.16 -8.07
N ILE A 35 6.26 -1.29 -7.15
CA ILE A 35 5.77 -1.66 -5.81
C ILE A 35 4.24 -1.61 -5.87
N TYR A 36 3.60 -2.77 -5.88
CA TYR A 36 2.16 -2.90 -6.00
C TYR A 36 1.53 -3.27 -4.66
N GLY A 37 0.58 -2.46 -4.21
CA GLY A 37 -0.17 -2.69 -2.99
C GLY A 37 -1.45 -3.50 -3.23
N ILE A 38 -1.80 -4.38 -2.31
CA ILE A 38 -3.10 -5.06 -2.26
C ILE A 38 -3.68 -4.79 -0.87
N ILE A 39 -4.78 -4.03 -0.82
CA ILE A 39 -5.44 -3.67 0.44
C ILE A 39 -6.86 -4.25 0.50
N GLY A 40 -7.32 -4.55 1.68
CA GLY A 40 -8.67 -5.07 1.94
C GLY A 40 -8.85 -5.42 3.41
N LEU A 41 -10.10 -5.61 3.84
CA LEU A 41 -10.42 -6.02 5.20
C LEU A 41 -9.89 -7.43 5.51
N SER A 42 -9.89 -7.81 6.79
CA SER A 42 -9.58 -9.18 7.19
C SER A 42 -10.55 -10.15 6.51
N GLY A 43 -10.03 -11.26 5.99
CA GLY A 43 -10.84 -12.25 5.27
C GLY A 43 -11.19 -11.89 3.82
N ALA A 44 -10.77 -10.73 3.28
CA ALA A 44 -11.06 -10.35 1.89
C ALA A 44 -10.39 -11.21 0.81
N GLY A 45 -9.45 -12.12 1.17
CA GLY A 45 -8.74 -13.00 0.24
C GLY A 45 -7.30 -12.60 -0.05
N LYS A 46 -6.76 -11.54 0.57
CA LYS A 46 -5.40 -11.02 0.31
C LYS A 46 -4.29 -12.06 0.45
N SER A 47 -4.20 -12.73 1.60
CA SER A 47 -3.17 -13.76 1.85
C SER A 47 -3.35 -14.99 0.96
N THR A 48 -4.58 -15.33 0.58
CA THR A 48 -4.84 -16.37 -0.44
C THR A 48 -4.30 -15.94 -1.79
N LEU A 49 -4.52 -14.68 -2.18
CA LEU A 49 -4.06 -14.16 -3.47
C LEU A 49 -2.53 -14.18 -3.57
N ILE A 50 -1.80 -13.72 -2.55
CA ILE A 50 -0.33 -13.73 -2.57
C ILE A 50 0.22 -15.16 -2.60
N ARG A 51 -0.43 -16.11 -1.90
CA ARG A 51 -0.07 -17.53 -1.93
C ARG A 51 -0.39 -18.18 -3.27
N CYS A 52 -1.36 -17.67 -4.03
CA CYS A 52 -1.56 -18.09 -5.41
C CYS A 52 -0.45 -17.57 -6.34
N ILE A 53 0.05 -16.34 -6.12
CA ILE A 53 1.14 -15.80 -6.95
C ILE A 53 2.40 -16.66 -6.88
N ASN A 54 2.79 -17.15 -5.68
CA ASN A 54 3.96 -18.04 -5.52
C ASN A 54 3.59 -19.53 -5.57
N MET A 55 2.34 -19.85 -5.89
CA MET A 55 1.81 -21.22 -5.99
C MET A 55 1.95 -22.05 -4.69
N LEU A 56 2.10 -21.41 -3.52
CA LEU A 56 1.92 -22.09 -2.23
C LEU A 56 0.48 -22.60 -2.08
N GLU A 57 -0.46 -21.85 -2.65
CA GLU A 57 -1.84 -22.28 -2.87
C GLU A 57 -2.10 -22.34 -4.38
N ARG A 58 -2.42 -23.51 -4.91
CA ARG A 58 -2.83 -23.60 -6.31
C ARG A 58 -4.23 -23.00 -6.47
N PRO A 59 -4.46 -22.08 -7.42
CA PRO A 59 -5.80 -21.61 -7.74
C PRO A 59 -6.67 -22.80 -8.19
N THR A 60 -7.97 -22.71 -7.92
CA THR A 60 -8.95 -23.69 -8.41
C THR A 60 -9.19 -23.51 -9.90
N GLU A 61 -9.20 -22.24 -10.36
CA GLU A 61 -9.31 -21.87 -11.77
C GLU A 61 -8.42 -20.64 -12.05
N GLY A 62 -8.14 -20.40 -13.33
CA GLY A 62 -7.38 -19.26 -13.80
C GLY A 62 -5.90 -19.56 -14.00
N LYS A 63 -5.14 -18.51 -14.36
CA LYS A 63 -3.71 -18.62 -14.70
C LYS A 63 -2.88 -17.61 -13.91
N VAL A 64 -1.70 -18.05 -13.45
CA VAL A 64 -0.69 -17.24 -12.81
C VAL A 64 0.55 -17.24 -13.69
N ILE A 65 0.85 -16.09 -14.29
CA ILE A 65 2.04 -15.90 -15.11
C ILE A 65 3.01 -15.00 -14.37
N VAL A 66 4.24 -15.47 -14.16
CA VAL A 66 5.33 -14.71 -13.54
C VAL A 66 6.53 -14.73 -14.48
N ASP A 67 7.09 -13.56 -14.79
CA ASP A 67 8.21 -13.39 -15.71
C ASP A 67 8.01 -14.12 -17.08
N GLY A 68 6.77 -14.08 -17.58
CA GLY A 68 6.37 -14.73 -18.83
C GLY A 68 6.09 -16.23 -18.74
N LYS A 69 6.25 -16.88 -17.58
CA LYS A 69 5.99 -18.31 -17.39
C LYS A 69 4.66 -18.55 -16.69
N ASP A 70 3.83 -19.44 -17.23
CA ASP A 70 2.58 -19.89 -16.62
C ASP A 70 2.90 -20.91 -15.52
N LEU A 71 2.88 -20.47 -14.26
CA LEU A 71 3.18 -21.31 -13.10
C LEU A 71 2.09 -22.36 -12.83
N THR A 72 0.87 -22.13 -13.30
CA THR A 72 -0.25 -23.06 -13.10
C THR A 72 -0.09 -24.35 -13.91
N ALA A 73 0.64 -24.29 -15.02
CA ALA A 73 0.91 -25.40 -15.92
C ALA A 73 2.12 -26.26 -15.48
N LEU A 74 2.93 -25.78 -14.51
CA LEU A 74 4.19 -26.44 -14.12
C LEU A 74 3.96 -27.62 -13.17
N GLY A 75 4.81 -28.64 -13.32
CA GLY A 75 4.97 -29.71 -12.33
C GLY A 75 5.72 -29.24 -11.08
N GLU A 76 5.69 -30.05 -10.00
CA GLU A 76 6.27 -29.66 -8.70
C GLU A 76 7.78 -29.38 -8.75
N ALA A 77 8.52 -30.12 -9.59
CA ALA A 77 9.98 -29.93 -9.73
C ALA A 77 10.30 -28.59 -10.42
N GLU A 78 9.61 -28.30 -11.52
CA GLU A 78 9.75 -27.03 -12.26
C GLU A 78 9.30 -25.84 -11.42
N LEU A 79 8.17 -25.98 -10.72
CA LEU A 79 7.64 -24.97 -9.83
C LEU A 79 8.60 -24.63 -8.69
N ARG A 80 9.32 -25.62 -8.17
CA ARG A 80 10.35 -25.41 -7.14
C ARG A 80 11.50 -24.54 -7.66
N GLU A 81 11.90 -24.71 -8.93
CA GLU A 81 12.93 -23.85 -9.54
C GLU A 81 12.41 -22.43 -9.76
N GLU A 82 11.18 -22.27 -10.28
CA GLU A 82 10.60 -20.94 -10.49
C GLU A 82 10.38 -20.18 -9.18
N ARG A 83 10.03 -20.86 -8.09
CA ARG A 83 9.89 -20.24 -6.76
C ARG A 83 11.18 -19.62 -6.23
N LYS A 84 12.37 -20.03 -6.70
CA LYS A 84 13.63 -19.36 -6.34
C LYS A 84 13.67 -17.91 -6.80
N GLY A 85 12.98 -17.61 -7.91
CA GLY A 85 12.80 -16.26 -8.44
C GLY A 85 11.76 -15.40 -7.71
N ILE A 86 11.10 -15.96 -6.66
CA ILE A 86 10.03 -15.29 -5.90
C ILE A 86 10.39 -15.33 -4.41
N GLY A 87 10.89 -14.21 -3.89
CA GLY A 87 11.12 -14.05 -2.45
C GLY A 87 9.81 -13.78 -1.70
N MET A 88 9.72 -14.27 -0.46
CA MET A 88 8.54 -14.01 0.37
C MET A 88 8.94 -13.58 1.79
N ILE A 89 8.34 -12.47 2.23
CA ILE A 89 8.42 -11.93 3.58
C ILE A 89 7.10 -12.26 4.28
N PHE A 90 7.17 -12.92 5.41
CA PHE A 90 6.01 -13.40 6.17
C PHE A 90 5.66 -12.48 7.33
N GLN A 91 4.40 -12.45 7.70
CA GLN A 91 3.86 -11.70 8.83
C GLN A 91 4.55 -12.05 10.16
N HIS A 92 4.81 -13.32 10.42
CA HIS A 92 5.38 -13.83 11.67
C HIS A 92 6.87 -14.16 11.55
N PHE A 93 7.63 -13.48 10.68
CA PHE A 93 9.06 -13.65 10.41
C PHE A 93 9.46 -15.05 9.94
N ASN A 94 8.89 -16.11 10.48
CA ASN A 94 9.16 -17.53 10.20
C ASN A 94 10.66 -17.87 10.19
N LEU A 95 11.40 -17.32 11.17
CA LEU A 95 12.82 -17.60 11.33
C LEU A 95 13.02 -18.94 12.03
N LEU A 96 14.08 -19.64 11.62
CA LEU A 96 14.57 -20.84 12.30
C LEU A 96 15.17 -20.43 13.64
N SER A 97 14.50 -20.74 14.74
CA SER A 97 14.86 -20.31 16.10
C SER A 97 16.20 -20.88 16.59
N SER A 98 16.58 -22.07 16.11
CA SER A 98 17.82 -22.75 16.42
C SER A 98 19.00 -22.41 15.48
N ALA A 99 18.77 -21.54 14.50
CA ALA A 99 19.77 -21.09 13.54
C ALA A 99 20.17 -19.63 13.81
N THR A 100 21.42 -19.28 13.53
CA THR A 100 21.90 -17.90 13.63
C THR A 100 21.23 -16.99 12.58
N VAL A 101 21.42 -15.68 12.68
CA VAL A 101 21.01 -14.72 11.64
C VAL A 101 21.64 -15.08 10.30
N TYR A 102 22.94 -15.37 10.28
CA TYR A 102 23.64 -15.82 9.08
C TYR A 102 23.01 -17.07 8.49
N ASP A 103 22.77 -18.09 9.30
CA ASP A 103 22.22 -19.37 8.85
C ASP A 103 20.78 -19.24 8.35
N ASN A 104 19.97 -18.36 8.95
CA ASN A 104 18.63 -18.05 8.45
C ASN A 104 18.68 -17.47 7.03
N VAL A 105 19.61 -16.54 6.76
CA VAL A 105 19.78 -15.95 5.42
C VAL A 105 20.39 -16.95 4.44
N ALA A 106 21.33 -17.78 4.89
CA ALA A 106 21.98 -18.82 4.09
C ALA A 106 21.06 -19.99 3.73
N PHE A 107 19.99 -20.19 4.49
CA PHE A 107 19.12 -21.38 4.39
C PHE A 107 18.59 -21.68 2.97
N PRO A 108 18.04 -20.71 2.20
CA PRO A 108 17.59 -20.98 0.83
C PRO A 108 18.71 -21.43 -0.11
N LEU A 109 19.91 -20.89 0.08
CA LEU A 109 21.09 -21.22 -0.73
C LEU A 109 21.59 -22.65 -0.43
N ARG A 110 21.59 -23.06 0.84
CA ARG A 110 21.92 -24.43 1.23
C ARG A 110 20.92 -25.44 0.69
N LEU A 111 19.63 -25.11 0.68
CA LEU A 111 18.61 -25.94 0.05
C LEU A 111 18.82 -26.11 -1.47
N SER A 112 19.49 -25.15 -2.10
CA SER A 112 19.87 -25.18 -3.51
C SER A 112 21.25 -25.83 -3.75
N ASN A 113 21.85 -26.46 -2.74
CA ASN A 113 23.19 -27.07 -2.78
C ASN A 113 24.31 -26.09 -3.22
N THR A 114 24.17 -24.81 -2.91
CA THR A 114 25.21 -23.79 -3.14
C THR A 114 26.38 -24.05 -2.20
N ASN A 115 27.61 -23.90 -2.67
CA ASN A 115 28.80 -24.10 -1.83
C ASN A 115 28.99 -22.95 -0.82
N GLU A 116 29.62 -23.23 0.32
CA GLU A 116 29.74 -22.27 1.43
C GLU A 116 30.53 -20.99 1.05
N ALA A 117 31.48 -21.07 0.12
CA ALA A 117 32.21 -19.89 -0.33
C ALA A 117 31.29 -18.90 -1.13
N GLU A 118 30.40 -19.43 -1.94
CA GLU A 118 29.39 -18.65 -2.65
C GLU A 118 28.30 -18.13 -1.71
N ILE A 119 27.88 -18.97 -0.74
CA ILE A 119 26.93 -18.56 0.31
C ILE A 119 27.47 -17.34 1.04
N LYS A 120 28.73 -17.40 1.50
CA LYS A 120 29.37 -16.28 2.19
C LYS A 120 29.38 -15.00 1.35
N LYS A 121 29.74 -15.10 0.08
CA LYS A 121 29.75 -13.96 -0.87
C LYS A 121 28.38 -13.31 -1.06
N LYS A 122 27.29 -14.06 -0.89
CA LYS A 122 25.91 -13.54 -1.01
C LYS A 122 25.36 -13.04 0.31
N VAL A 123 25.56 -13.79 1.40
CA VAL A 123 24.94 -13.49 2.70
C VAL A 123 25.55 -12.26 3.36
N GLU A 124 26.87 -12.10 3.35
CA GLU A 124 27.53 -10.94 3.98
C GLU A 124 27.04 -9.60 3.42
N PRO A 125 26.97 -9.39 2.08
CA PRO A 125 26.41 -8.15 1.52
C PRO A 125 24.93 -7.97 1.84
N LEU A 126 24.13 -9.05 1.92
CA LEU A 126 22.71 -8.96 2.28
C LEU A 126 22.53 -8.53 3.74
N LEU A 127 23.34 -9.08 4.65
CA LEU A 127 23.33 -8.65 6.05
C LEU A 127 23.75 -7.18 6.19
N ALA A 128 24.74 -6.73 5.44
CA ALA A 128 25.12 -5.32 5.39
C ALA A 128 23.98 -4.46 4.82
N LEU A 129 23.30 -4.89 3.75
CA LEU A 129 22.18 -4.19 3.11
C LEU A 129 21.03 -3.95 4.09
N VAL A 130 20.73 -4.92 4.94
CA VAL A 130 19.65 -4.79 5.95
C VAL A 130 20.15 -4.23 7.29
N GLY A 131 21.44 -3.87 7.41
CA GLY A 131 22.04 -3.26 8.62
C GLY A 131 22.19 -4.23 9.78
N LEU A 132 22.52 -5.51 9.51
CA LEU A 132 22.68 -6.59 10.52
C LEU A 132 24.02 -7.31 10.41
N ALA A 133 25.04 -6.72 9.80
CA ALA A 133 26.35 -7.36 9.64
C ALA A 133 26.99 -7.74 11.00
N ASP A 134 26.83 -6.89 12.02
CA ASP A 134 27.31 -7.10 13.40
C ASP A 134 26.50 -8.14 14.18
N LYS A 135 25.36 -8.58 13.66
CA LYS A 135 24.43 -9.52 14.30
C LYS A 135 24.46 -10.94 13.69
N ALA A 136 25.36 -11.17 12.71
CA ALA A 136 25.40 -12.42 11.93
C ALA A 136 25.37 -13.70 12.78
N GLN A 137 26.03 -13.69 13.94
CA GLN A 137 26.15 -14.84 14.84
C GLN A 137 25.09 -14.89 15.96
N GLN A 138 24.20 -13.90 16.02
CA GLN A 138 23.11 -13.88 17.00
C GLN A 138 21.97 -14.80 16.56
N TYR A 139 21.18 -15.24 17.54
CA TYR A 139 19.97 -16.04 17.33
C TYR A 139 18.72 -15.16 17.32
N PRO A 140 17.62 -15.60 16.68
CA PRO A 140 16.38 -14.83 16.63
C PRO A 140 15.84 -14.36 18.00
N ALA A 141 16.04 -15.15 19.05
CA ALA A 141 15.65 -14.79 20.41
C ALA A 141 16.33 -13.52 20.95
N GLN A 142 17.50 -13.16 20.40
CA GLN A 142 18.30 -12.00 20.82
C GLN A 142 17.97 -10.72 20.02
N LEU A 143 17.02 -10.81 19.09
CA LEU A 143 16.70 -9.72 18.16
C LEU A 143 15.36 -9.05 18.52
N SER A 144 15.28 -7.74 18.27
CA SER A 144 13.99 -7.02 18.25
C SER A 144 13.09 -7.47 17.08
N GLY A 145 11.80 -7.15 17.13
CA GLY A 145 10.86 -7.45 16.04
C GLY A 145 11.33 -6.91 14.69
N GLY A 146 11.75 -5.65 14.64
CA GLY A 146 12.27 -5.03 13.42
C GLY A 146 13.56 -5.69 12.91
N GLN A 147 14.46 -6.13 13.80
CA GLN A 147 15.66 -6.90 13.42
C GLN A 147 15.28 -8.26 12.84
N LYS A 148 14.34 -8.99 13.46
CA LYS A 148 13.80 -10.24 12.91
C LYS A 148 13.22 -10.05 11.51
N GLN A 149 12.50 -8.97 11.29
CA GLN A 149 11.94 -8.64 9.98
C GLN A 149 13.03 -8.37 8.94
N ARG A 150 14.09 -7.64 9.31
CA ARG A 150 15.26 -7.42 8.45
C ARG A 150 15.97 -8.73 8.08
N VAL A 151 16.07 -9.71 9.00
CA VAL A 151 16.57 -11.06 8.69
C VAL A 151 15.65 -11.75 7.68
N GLY A 152 14.32 -11.67 7.86
CA GLY A 152 13.33 -12.20 6.92
C GLY A 152 13.47 -11.62 5.51
N ILE A 153 13.70 -10.30 5.42
CA ILE A 153 13.97 -9.61 4.16
C ILE A 153 15.26 -10.12 3.51
N ALA A 154 16.36 -10.17 4.25
CA ALA A 154 17.65 -10.67 3.75
C ALA A 154 17.54 -12.10 3.24
N ARG A 155 16.83 -12.97 3.97
CA ARG A 155 16.56 -14.36 3.57
C ARG A 155 15.75 -14.43 2.28
N ALA A 156 14.72 -13.59 2.13
CA ALA A 156 13.90 -13.55 0.93
C ALA A 156 14.68 -13.11 -0.32
N LEU A 157 15.75 -12.33 -0.12
CA LEU A 157 16.64 -11.85 -1.20
C LEU A 157 17.77 -12.82 -1.55
N ALA A 158 18.03 -13.83 -0.72
CA ALA A 158 19.22 -14.70 -0.83
C ALA A 158 19.33 -15.45 -2.18
N SER A 159 18.20 -15.78 -2.79
CA SER A 159 18.12 -16.48 -4.08
C SER A 159 18.11 -15.55 -5.29
N ASP A 160 18.43 -14.27 -5.15
CA ASP A 160 18.37 -13.23 -6.20
C ASP A 160 17.01 -13.20 -6.91
N PRO A 161 15.90 -13.03 -6.17
CA PRO A 161 14.56 -13.09 -6.75
C PRO A 161 14.31 -11.90 -7.68
N LYS A 162 13.36 -12.06 -8.62
CA LYS A 162 12.83 -10.98 -9.47
C LYS A 162 11.57 -10.35 -8.88
N VAL A 163 10.87 -11.10 -8.04
CA VAL A 163 9.64 -10.71 -7.36
C VAL A 163 9.84 -10.86 -5.85
N LEU A 164 9.39 -9.87 -5.09
CA LEU A 164 9.34 -9.91 -3.63
C LEU A 164 7.89 -9.77 -3.17
N LEU A 165 7.37 -10.79 -2.51
CA LEU A 165 6.03 -10.81 -1.94
C LEU A 165 6.11 -10.49 -0.45
N SER A 166 5.24 -9.62 0.04
CA SER A 166 5.18 -9.19 1.44
C SER A 166 3.76 -9.39 1.99
N ASP A 167 3.60 -10.37 2.87
CA ASP A 167 2.31 -10.70 3.51
C ASP A 167 2.27 -10.05 4.90
N GLU A 168 1.61 -8.89 5.01
CA GLU A 168 1.43 -8.12 6.26
C GLU A 168 2.70 -7.96 7.12
N ALA A 169 3.84 -7.78 6.47
CA ALA A 169 5.18 -7.83 7.07
C ALA A 169 5.45 -6.76 8.16
N THR A 170 4.57 -5.79 8.33
CA THR A 170 4.72 -4.68 9.29
C THR A 170 3.67 -4.67 10.39
N SER A 171 2.64 -5.51 10.32
CA SER A 171 1.49 -5.49 11.24
C SER A 171 1.82 -5.75 12.72
N ALA A 172 2.96 -6.37 13.01
CA ALA A 172 3.44 -6.67 14.37
C ALA A 172 4.52 -5.70 14.86
N LEU A 173 4.77 -4.60 14.16
CA LEU A 173 5.84 -3.64 14.45
C LEU A 173 5.28 -2.30 14.93
N ASP A 174 6.08 -1.58 15.69
CA ASP A 174 5.76 -0.19 16.04
C ASP A 174 5.85 0.75 14.81
N PRO A 175 5.18 1.91 14.83
CA PRO A 175 5.12 2.80 13.66
C PRO A 175 6.48 3.26 13.14
N GLN A 176 7.45 3.51 14.01
CA GLN A 176 8.78 3.97 13.61
C GLN A 176 9.56 2.85 12.92
N THR A 177 9.48 1.65 13.46
CA THR A 177 10.08 0.45 12.88
C THR A 177 9.41 0.11 11.54
N THR A 178 8.07 0.19 11.46
CA THR A 178 7.31 0.04 10.21
C THR A 178 7.85 0.95 9.12
N LYS A 179 7.95 2.26 9.39
CA LYS A 179 8.49 3.24 8.44
C LYS A 179 9.90 2.87 7.97
N SER A 180 10.75 2.44 8.88
CA SER A 180 12.13 2.02 8.58
C SER A 180 12.18 0.76 7.69
N ILE A 181 11.29 -0.21 7.91
CA ILE A 181 11.19 -1.43 7.07
C ILE A 181 10.63 -1.09 5.68
N LEU A 182 9.62 -0.24 5.59
CA LEU A 182 9.07 0.19 4.31
C LEU A 182 10.09 0.94 3.47
N GLN A 183 10.85 1.86 4.09
CA GLN A 183 11.95 2.55 3.42
C GLN A 183 13.00 1.57 2.91
N LEU A 184 13.40 0.59 3.72
CA LEU A 184 14.32 -0.46 3.30
C LEU A 184 13.80 -1.23 2.08
N ILE A 185 12.51 -1.60 2.05
CA ILE A 185 11.90 -2.29 0.91
C ILE A 185 11.93 -1.39 -0.35
N ALA A 186 11.61 -0.10 -0.21
CA ALA A 186 11.66 0.85 -1.31
C ALA A 186 13.09 1.03 -1.85
N ASP A 187 14.09 1.12 -0.98
CA ASP A 187 15.50 1.22 -1.36
C ASP A 187 15.98 -0.05 -2.08
N ILE A 188 15.57 -1.22 -1.61
CA ILE A 188 15.87 -2.51 -2.24
C ILE A 188 15.21 -2.59 -3.63
N ASN A 189 13.92 -2.23 -3.75
CA ASN A 189 13.22 -2.19 -5.04
C ASN A 189 13.98 -1.32 -6.04
N LYS A 190 14.33 -0.09 -5.64
CA LYS A 190 15.05 0.86 -6.49
C LYS A 190 16.46 0.39 -6.87
N LYS A 191 17.20 -0.20 -5.90
CA LYS A 191 18.58 -0.63 -6.09
C LYS A 191 18.70 -1.89 -6.94
N LEU A 192 17.78 -2.84 -6.77
CA LEU A 192 17.82 -4.16 -7.40
C LEU A 192 16.83 -4.30 -8.58
N GLY A 193 15.97 -3.31 -8.82
CA GLY A 193 14.94 -3.38 -9.87
C GLY A 193 13.88 -4.45 -9.63
N LEU A 194 13.65 -4.84 -8.36
CA LEU A 194 12.69 -5.87 -7.99
C LEU A 194 11.25 -5.39 -8.20
N THR A 195 10.38 -6.31 -8.60
CA THR A 195 8.93 -6.10 -8.52
C THR A 195 8.46 -6.52 -7.13
N VAL A 196 7.75 -5.64 -6.43
CA VAL A 196 7.31 -5.90 -5.05
C VAL A 196 5.79 -5.93 -4.98
N VAL A 197 5.23 -6.93 -4.32
CA VAL A 197 3.80 -7.00 -4.01
C VAL A 197 3.63 -6.97 -2.49
N ILE A 198 2.90 -5.97 -2.01
CA ILE A 198 2.66 -5.77 -0.57
C ILE A 198 1.20 -5.99 -0.26
N ILE A 199 0.93 -6.90 0.65
CA ILE A 199 -0.39 -7.04 1.25
C ILE A 199 -0.41 -6.33 2.59
N THR A 200 -1.45 -5.53 2.80
CA THR A 200 -1.68 -4.81 4.05
C THR A 200 -3.16 -4.49 4.23
N HIS A 201 -3.55 -4.17 5.45
CA HIS A 201 -4.82 -3.50 5.77
C HIS A 201 -4.59 -2.02 6.12
N GLU A 202 -3.34 -1.55 6.11
CA GLU A 202 -2.95 -0.20 6.46
C GLU A 202 -2.79 0.67 5.20
N MET A 203 -3.69 1.63 5.02
CA MET A 203 -3.64 2.55 3.89
C MET A 203 -2.39 3.44 3.91
N GLN A 204 -1.81 3.68 5.10
CA GLN A 204 -0.56 4.44 5.25
C GLN A 204 0.61 3.75 4.51
N VAL A 205 0.71 2.42 4.61
CA VAL A 205 1.73 1.63 3.90
C VAL A 205 1.61 1.82 2.38
N ILE A 206 0.37 1.77 1.87
CA ILE A 206 0.09 1.98 0.44
C ILE A 206 0.55 3.37 0.00
N LYS A 207 0.19 4.39 0.77
CA LYS A 207 0.53 5.78 0.51
C LYS A 207 2.04 6.03 0.47
N ASP A 208 2.79 5.42 1.41
CA ASP A 208 4.19 5.73 1.61
C ASP A 208 5.09 5.17 0.51
N ILE A 209 4.83 3.95 0.01
CA ILE A 209 5.78 3.29 -0.88
C ILE A 209 5.21 2.69 -2.17
N CYS A 210 3.89 2.46 -2.28
CA CYS A 210 3.33 1.80 -3.46
C CYS A 210 3.19 2.75 -4.66
N ASP A 211 3.32 2.20 -5.88
CA ASP A 211 3.05 2.90 -7.15
C ASP A 211 1.58 2.80 -7.52
N LYS A 212 1.06 1.57 -7.43
CA LYS A 212 -0.33 1.22 -7.71
C LYS A 212 -0.90 0.38 -6.59
N VAL A 213 -2.20 0.32 -6.54
CA VAL A 213 -2.93 -0.45 -5.53
C VAL A 213 -4.16 -1.11 -6.14
N ALA A 214 -4.49 -2.29 -5.64
CA ALA A 214 -5.79 -2.95 -5.81
C ALA A 214 -6.49 -3.05 -4.45
N VAL A 215 -7.73 -2.63 -4.40
CA VAL A 215 -8.63 -2.81 -3.26
C VAL A 215 -9.41 -4.10 -3.47
N ILE A 216 -9.29 -5.04 -2.55
CA ILE A 216 -9.96 -6.32 -2.61
C ILE A 216 -11.08 -6.39 -1.57
N GLU A 217 -12.26 -6.82 -1.99
CA GLU A 217 -13.44 -7.00 -1.16
C GLU A 217 -14.18 -8.28 -1.56
N GLY A 218 -14.49 -9.14 -0.61
CA GLY A 218 -15.27 -10.37 -0.86
C GLY A 218 -14.68 -11.30 -1.93
N GLY A 219 -13.35 -11.29 -2.11
CA GLY A 219 -12.65 -12.13 -3.08
C GLY A 219 -12.61 -11.59 -4.51
N VAL A 220 -13.00 -10.33 -4.74
CA VAL A 220 -12.91 -9.64 -6.03
C VAL A 220 -12.10 -8.34 -5.90
N ILE A 221 -11.54 -7.84 -7.01
CA ILE A 221 -10.97 -6.50 -7.03
C ILE A 221 -12.11 -5.50 -7.21
N ALA A 222 -12.38 -4.73 -6.15
CA ALA A 222 -13.38 -3.66 -6.17
C ALA A 222 -12.86 -2.46 -6.98
N GLU A 223 -11.63 -2.03 -6.73
CA GLU A 223 -11.01 -0.92 -7.44
C GLU A 223 -9.50 -1.11 -7.59
N LYS A 224 -8.91 -0.61 -8.67
CA LYS A 224 -7.46 -0.58 -8.86
C LYS A 224 -7.02 0.65 -9.65
N GLY A 225 -5.83 1.15 -9.35
CA GLY A 225 -5.28 2.33 -10.02
C GLY A 225 -3.93 2.76 -9.46
N SER A 226 -3.46 3.94 -9.88
CA SER A 226 -2.32 4.58 -9.22
C SER A 226 -2.70 4.93 -7.79
N VAL A 227 -1.73 4.94 -6.88
CA VAL A 227 -2.00 5.34 -5.49
C VAL A 227 -2.57 6.75 -5.46
N LEU A 228 -2.06 7.64 -6.32
CA LEU A 228 -2.56 9.01 -6.42
C LEU A 228 -4.05 9.07 -6.77
N ASP A 229 -4.50 8.33 -7.80
CA ASP A 229 -5.91 8.31 -8.21
C ASP A 229 -6.82 7.74 -7.12
N ILE A 230 -6.40 6.65 -6.49
CA ILE A 230 -7.16 5.99 -5.40
C ILE A 230 -7.32 6.92 -4.19
N PHE A 231 -6.30 7.72 -3.86
CA PHE A 231 -6.37 8.66 -2.75
C PHE A 231 -7.18 9.92 -3.06
N THR A 232 -7.15 10.38 -4.30
CA THR A 232 -7.74 11.68 -4.67
C THR A 232 -9.12 11.56 -5.27
N LYS A 233 -9.41 10.43 -5.93
CA LYS A 233 -10.68 10.19 -6.66
C LYS A 233 -11.18 8.77 -6.46
N PRO A 234 -11.37 8.31 -5.20
CA PRO A 234 -11.87 6.96 -4.93
C PRO A 234 -13.29 6.81 -5.47
N LYS A 235 -13.54 5.74 -6.23
CA LYS A 235 -14.83 5.49 -6.89
C LYS A 235 -15.72 4.59 -6.06
N GLU A 236 -15.15 3.51 -5.51
CA GLU A 236 -15.90 2.50 -4.79
C GLU A 236 -16.11 2.88 -3.30
N PRO A 237 -17.24 2.51 -2.69
CA PRO A 237 -17.51 2.81 -1.28
C PRO A 237 -16.41 2.31 -0.33
N ILE A 238 -15.96 1.08 -0.52
CA ILE A 238 -14.91 0.48 0.30
C ILE A 238 -13.57 1.25 0.17
N THR A 239 -13.26 1.74 -1.04
CA THR A 239 -12.06 2.55 -1.27
C THR A 239 -12.14 3.88 -0.53
N ARG A 240 -13.33 4.54 -0.56
CA ARG A 240 -13.57 5.77 0.21
C ARG A 240 -13.43 5.53 1.70
N GLU A 241 -13.91 4.39 2.21
CA GLU A 241 -13.75 4.01 3.61
C GLU A 241 -12.27 3.89 3.97
N PHE A 242 -11.46 3.14 3.21
CA PHE A 242 -10.02 3.02 3.44
C PHE A 242 -9.30 4.36 3.39
N VAL A 243 -9.57 5.18 2.39
CA VAL A 243 -8.98 6.52 2.27
C VAL A 243 -9.43 7.40 3.46
N SER A 244 -10.67 7.29 3.91
CA SER A 244 -11.19 8.05 5.03
C SER A 244 -10.50 7.72 6.35
N THR A 245 -9.97 6.50 6.54
CA THR A 245 -9.24 6.14 7.78
C THR A 245 -7.99 7.00 7.99
N LEU A 246 -7.31 7.38 6.92
CA LEU A 246 -6.19 8.33 6.97
C LEU A 246 -6.64 9.79 7.04
N LEU A 247 -7.80 10.06 6.47
CA LEU A 247 -8.36 11.38 6.32
C LEU A 247 -9.50 11.65 7.32
N SER A 248 -9.81 10.65 8.17
CA SER A 248 -10.89 10.74 9.14
C SER A 248 -10.58 11.81 10.19
N ASN A 249 -11.62 12.58 10.48
CA ASN A 249 -11.65 13.66 11.47
C ASN A 249 -11.14 15.04 11.01
N ASP A 250 -11.22 15.35 9.75
CA ASP A 250 -10.84 16.67 9.24
C ASP A 250 -11.72 17.81 9.80
N LEU A 251 -13.00 17.54 10.08
CA LEU A 251 -13.86 18.54 10.70
C LEU A 251 -13.57 18.67 12.19
N PRO A 252 -13.35 19.89 12.71
CA PRO A 252 -13.24 20.14 14.12
C PRO A 252 -14.49 19.66 14.88
N ILE A 253 -14.31 19.24 16.15
CA ILE A 253 -15.39 18.65 16.97
C ILE A 253 -16.65 19.51 17.00
N ASN A 254 -16.50 20.83 17.09
CA ASN A 254 -17.58 21.80 17.09
C ASN A 254 -18.39 21.83 15.79
N TYR A 255 -17.83 21.41 14.66
CA TYR A 255 -18.53 21.31 13.37
C TYR A 255 -19.15 19.94 13.14
N ARG A 256 -18.59 18.86 13.71
CA ARG A 256 -19.17 17.51 13.60
C ARG A 256 -20.52 17.35 14.29
N GLN A 257 -20.78 18.18 15.29
CA GLN A 257 -22.03 18.16 16.07
C GLN A 257 -23.11 19.05 15.46
N LYS A 258 -22.77 19.85 14.44
CA LYS A 258 -23.73 20.72 13.77
C LYS A 258 -24.47 19.94 12.67
N GLU A 259 -25.74 20.28 12.49
CA GLU A 259 -26.54 19.78 11.39
C GLU A 259 -26.06 20.45 10.09
N LEU A 260 -25.67 19.62 9.11
CA LEU A 260 -25.19 20.04 7.80
C LEU A 260 -26.37 20.09 6.84
N SER A 261 -26.62 21.26 6.24
CA SER A 261 -27.57 21.41 5.14
C SER A 261 -26.86 21.27 3.80
N PRO A 262 -27.42 20.54 2.83
CA PRO A 262 -26.91 20.52 1.46
C PRO A 262 -27.18 21.81 0.70
N GLU A 263 -28.16 22.63 1.17
CA GLU A 263 -28.54 23.88 0.56
C GLU A 263 -28.06 25.11 1.35
N PRO A 264 -27.83 26.24 0.69
CA PRO A 264 -27.44 27.49 1.35
C PRO A 264 -28.41 27.88 2.47
N ILE A 265 -27.83 28.30 3.60
CA ILE A 265 -28.59 28.83 4.74
C ILE A 265 -28.32 30.33 4.83
N GLU A 266 -29.36 31.15 4.97
CA GLU A 266 -29.22 32.62 5.14
C GLU A 266 -28.37 32.94 6.37
N GLY A 267 -27.27 33.67 6.18
CA GLY A 267 -26.27 33.95 7.20
C GLY A 267 -25.44 32.75 7.65
N GLY A 268 -25.54 31.62 6.96
CA GLY A 268 -24.77 30.41 7.22
C GLY A 268 -23.34 30.47 6.70
N GLU A 269 -22.58 29.49 7.07
CA GLU A 269 -21.17 29.27 6.64
C GLU A 269 -21.08 28.05 5.72
N LEU A 270 -20.53 28.21 4.52
CA LEU A 270 -20.24 27.11 3.61
C LEU A 270 -18.97 26.39 4.08
N LEU A 271 -19.05 25.10 4.31
CA LEU A 271 -17.92 24.24 4.55
C LEU A 271 -17.44 23.63 3.23
N LEU A 272 -16.21 23.95 2.87
CA LEU A 272 -15.61 23.52 1.61
C LEU A 272 -14.32 22.75 1.89
N ARG A 273 -14.20 21.56 1.31
CA ARG A 273 -12.95 20.80 1.28
C ARG A 273 -12.18 21.09 0.00
N LEU A 274 -10.92 21.44 0.14
CA LEU A 274 -9.99 21.70 -0.95
C LEU A 274 -8.86 20.66 -0.88
N THR A 275 -8.53 20.06 -2.03
CA THR A 275 -7.45 19.10 -2.17
C THR A 275 -6.48 19.58 -3.24
N PHE A 276 -5.23 19.70 -2.87
CA PHE A 276 -4.12 20.20 -3.71
C PHE A 276 -3.16 19.06 -4.02
N LEU A 277 -2.63 19.02 -5.23
CA LEU A 277 -1.71 17.99 -5.70
C LEU A 277 -0.50 18.60 -6.39
N GLY A 278 0.68 17.98 -6.14
CA GLY A 278 1.93 18.35 -6.79
C GLY A 278 2.46 19.72 -6.36
N GLU A 279 3.25 20.35 -7.22
CA GLU A 279 3.93 21.63 -6.95
C GLU A 279 2.98 22.78 -6.63
N ARG A 280 1.70 22.66 -6.98
CA ARG A 280 0.68 23.69 -6.70
C ARG A 280 0.08 23.61 -5.29
N ALA A 281 0.53 22.66 -4.47
CA ALA A 281 0.15 22.63 -3.05
C ALA A 281 0.59 23.89 -2.30
N ASP A 282 1.58 24.63 -2.83
CA ASP A 282 2.11 25.88 -2.28
C ASP A 282 1.43 27.15 -2.86
N ASP A 283 0.52 27.02 -3.83
CA ASP A 283 -0.18 28.16 -4.43
C ASP A 283 -1.05 28.88 -3.38
N PRO A 284 -1.02 30.23 -3.33
CA PRO A 284 -1.74 31.00 -2.32
C PRO A 284 -3.26 31.15 -2.67
N VAL A 285 -3.90 30.02 -2.97
CA VAL A 285 -5.30 30.00 -3.48
C VAL A 285 -6.27 30.69 -2.53
N ILE A 286 -6.14 30.48 -1.21
CA ILE A 286 -7.01 31.09 -0.21
C ILE A 286 -6.83 32.62 -0.20
N ALA A 287 -5.58 33.08 -0.26
CA ALA A 287 -5.30 34.52 -0.32
C ALA A 287 -5.85 35.15 -1.60
N ASP A 288 -5.79 34.45 -2.73
CA ASP A 288 -6.35 34.90 -4.00
C ASP A 288 -7.88 35.01 -3.95
N VAL A 289 -8.54 34.02 -3.34
CA VAL A 289 -10.00 34.02 -3.16
C VAL A 289 -10.44 35.19 -2.31
N ILE A 290 -9.81 35.39 -1.14
CA ILE A 290 -10.13 36.51 -0.23
C ILE A 290 -9.92 37.86 -0.91
N ARG A 291 -8.87 38.03 -1.73
CA ARG A 291 -8.59 39.30 -2.43
C ARG A 291 -9.56 39.62 -3.57
N ARG A 292 -10.11 38.58 -4.19
CA ARG A 292 -10.96 38.76 -5.41
C ARG A 292 -12.43 38.89 -5.11
N PHE A 293 -12.88 38.32 -4.02
CA PHE A 293 -14.30 38.19 -3.67
C PHE A 293 -14.52 38.78 -2.27
N SER A 294 -15.70 39.40 -2.07
CA SER A 294 -16.09 39.94 -0.77
C SER A 294 -16.63 38.88 0.16
N ILE A 295 -15.73 37.96 0.55
CA ILE A 295 -16.06 36.84 1.43
C ILE A 295 -15.03 36.72 2.58
N GLU A 296 -15.45 36.16 3.69
CA GLU A 296 -14.61 35.78 4.79
C GLU A 296 -14.27 34.28 4.71
N VAL A 297 -13.01 33.93 4.89
CA VAL A 297 -12.56 32.54 4.84
C VAL A 297 -11.84 32.18 6.13
N SER A 298 -12.35 31.19 6.83
CA SER A 298 -11.73 30.59 8.03
C SER A 298 -11.11 29.25 7.68
N ILE A 299 -9.84 29.03 8.03
CA ILE A 299 -9.20 27.71 7.90
C ILE A 299 -9.60 26.88 9.12
N LEU A 300 -10.38 25.85 8.92
CA LEU A 300 -10.88 24.96 9.98
C LEU A 300 -9.97 23.77 10.21
N TYR A 301 -9.34 23.28 9.15
CA TYR A 301 -8.36 22.18 9.15
C TYR A 301 -7.39 22.36 8.00
N GLY A 302 -6.17 21.92 8.16
CA GLY A 302 -5.18 21.89 7.08
C GLY A 302 -4.08 20.87 7.36
N THR A 303 -3.74 20.10 6.34
CA THR A 303 -2.59 19.21 6.37
C THR A 303 -1.84 19.29 5.04
N LEU A 304 -0.52 19.26 5.12
CA LEU A 304 0.38 19.05 3.99
C LEU A 304 1.12 17.75 4.23
N ASP A 305 1.09 16.87 3.26
CA ASP A 305 1.66 15.54 3.34
C ASP A 305 2.21 15.14 1.95
N GLN A 306 2.67 13.92 1.80
CA GLN A 306 3.16 13.40 0.53
C GLN A 306 2.51 12.04 0.25
N ILE A 307 2.10 11.83 -1.00
CA ILE A 307 1.80 10.51 -1.52
C ILE A 307 3.04 10.09 -2.30
N LYS A 308 3.85 9.18 -1.71
CA LYS A 308 5.20 8.90 -2.20
C LYS A 308 6.08 10.16 -2.20
N SER A 309 6.37 10.69 -3.39
CA SER A 309 7.14 11.94 -3.59
C SER A 309 6.30 13.10 -4.10
N VAL A 310 4.98 12.90 -4.26
CA VAL A 310 4.08 13.94 -4.75
C VAL A 310 3.49 14.69 -3.56
N PRO A 311 3.73 16.01 -3.41
CA PRO A 311 3.09 16.83 -2.40
C PRO A 311 1.57 16.73 -2.50
N TYR A 312 0.91 16.56 -1.36
CA TYR A 312 -0.53 16.47 -1.23
C TYR A 312 -0.98 17.38 -0.09
N GLY A 313 -1.84 18.32 -0.39
CA GLY A 313 -2.43 19.23 0.60
C GLY A 313 -3.95 19.00 0.69
N ARG A 314 -4.47 19.03 1.90
CA ARG A 314 -5.90 19.01 2.14
C ARG A 314 -6.27 20.08 3.15
N MET A 315 -7.32 20.82 2.85
CA MET A 315 -7.78 21.90 3.70
C MET A 315 -9.31 21.88 3.77
N ILE A 316 -9.86 22.18 4.94
CA ILE A 316 -11.27 22.50 5.11
C ILE A 316 -11.35 23.97 5.49
N VAL A 317 -12.14 24.70 4.75
CA VAL A 317 -12.40 26.11 4.99
C VAL A 317 -13.88 26.34 5.23
N GLY A 318 -14.16 27.27 6.12
CA GLY A 318 -15.49 27.86 6.30
C GLY A 318 -15.55 29.20 5.52
N ILE A 319 -16.55 29.38 4.70
CA ILE A 319 -16.73 30.57 3.86
C ILE A 319 -18.02 31.27 4.25
N LYS A 320 -17.94 32.59 4.56
CA LYS A 320 -19.05 33.45 4.83
C LYS A 320 -19.08 34.62 3.85
N GLY A 321 -20.27 35.06 3.46
CA GLY A 321 -20.49 36.17 2.54
C GLY A 321 -21.84 36.10 1.86
N GLU A 322 -22.07 37.00 0.95
CA GLU A 322 -23.27 36.96 0.09
C GLU A 322 -23.17 35.75 -0.85
N GLN A 323 -24.29 35.04 -1.05
CA GLN A 323 -24.31 33.80 -1.84
C GLN A 323 -23.76 34.00 -3.26
N ALA A 324 -24.05 35.13 -3.89
CA ALA A 324 -23.53 35.46 -5.22
C ALA A 324 -22.01 35.56 -5.28
N GLU A 325 -21.36 36.06 -4.23
CA GLU A 325 -19.89 36.13 -4.13
C GLU A 325 -19.30 34.76 -3.84
N ILE A 326 -19.98 33.96 -3.01
CA ILE A 326 -19.59 32.54 -2.75
C ILE A 326 -19.63 31.74 -4.06
N ASP A 327 -20.69 31.86 -4.85
CA ASP A 327 -20.83 31.14 -6.13
C ASP A 327 -19.77 31.56 -7.15
N ARG A 328 -19.41 32.85 -7.18
CA ARG A 328 -18.28 33.35 -8.00
C ARG A 328 -16.93 32.78 -7.53
N ALA A 329 -16.73 32.71 -6.23
CA ALA A 329 -15.52 32.12 -5.65
C ALA A 329 -15.43 30.62 -5.98
N LEU A 330 -16.53 29.87 -5.87
CA LEU A 330 -16.60 28.47 -6.25
C LEU A 330 -16.29 28.26 -7.74
N SER A 331 -16.86 29.12 -8.62
CA SER A 331 -16.56 29.06 -10.06
C SER A 331 -15.10 29.39 -10.38
N TYR A 332 -14.50 30.33 -9.65
CA TYR A 332 -13.06 30.60 -9.76
C TYR A 332 -12.21 29.41 -9.35
N LEU A 333 -12.56 28.73 -8.26
CA LEU A 333 -11.85 27.53 -7.82
C LEU A 333 -11.90 26.39 -8.85
N ASP A 334 -12.96 26.29 -9.67
CA ASP A 334 -13.04 25.34 -10.79
C ASP A 334 -11.99 25.61 -11.89
N THR A 335 -11.51 26.85 -12.01
CA THR A 335 -10.45 27.19 -12.97
C THR A 335 -9.04 26.83 -12.46
N ARG A 336 -8.93 26.43 -11.21
CA ARG A 336 -7.67 26.03 -10.57
C ARG A 336 -7.52 24.52 -10.60
N ASP A 337 -6.28 24.06 -10.66
CA ASP A 337 -5.95 22.63 -10.66
C ASP A 337 -5.99 22.07 -9.22
N LEU A 338 -7.18 22.08 -8.65
CA LEU A 338 -7.49 21.54 -7.34
C LEU A 338 -8.84 20.81 -7.37
N THR A 339 -9.05 19.91 -6.44
CA THR A 339 -10.36 19.29 -6.25
C THR A 339 -11.08 20.00 -5.12
N LYS A 340 -12.32 20.44 -5.37
CA LYS A 340 -13.22 21.00 -4.36
C LYS A 340 -14.39 20.06 -4.09
N GLU A 341 -14.80 20.00 -2.84
CA GLU A 341 -15.97 19.25 -2.39
C GLU A 341 -16.76 20.10 -1.39
N VAL A 342 -18.01 20.36 -1.68
CA VAL A 342 -18.92 21.03 -0.75
C VAL A 342 -19.32 20.00 0.31
N ILE A 343 -18.96 20.26 1.58
CA ILE A 343 -19.34 19.42 2.72
C ILE A 343 -20.78 19.72 3.14
N GLY A 344 -21.16 21.00 3.12
CA GLY A 344 -22.49 21.49 3.47
C GLY A 344 -22.46 22.90 4.03
N TYR A 345 -23.61 23.38 4.43
CA TYR A 345 -23.79 24.68 5.06
C TYR A 345 -24.16 24.51 6.53
N VAL A 346 -23.63 25.39 7.40
CA VAL A 346 -23.90 25.39 8.84
C VAL A 346 -24.25 26.78 9.35
N ARG A 347 -24.98 26.85 10.45
CA ARG A 347 -25.19 28.09 11.21
C ARG A 347 -24.20 28.30 12.30
#